data_e5348bc53675e773a224a09e042e3f14
#
_entry.id   e5348bc53675e773a224a09e042e3f14
#
_cell.length_a   1.000
_cell.length_b   1.000
_cell.length_c   1.000
_cell.angle_alpha   90.00
_cell.angle_beta   90.00
_cell.angle_gamma   90.00
#
_symmetry.space_group_name_H-M   'P 1'
#
loop_
_entity.id
_entity.type
_entity.pdbx_description
1 polymer ?
#
loop_
_entity_poly.entity_id
_entity_poly.type
_entity_poly.pdbx_seq_one_letter_code
_entity_poly.pdbx_strand_id
1 'polypeptide(L)'
;MTGTAKLRKLITKRGTLEMLVPLCCSTDPVRHKQFRGLLKGISSKTLARRLKELENSKILERKAFNEIPPRVEYKLTPKGQEMVESVITLMQWMRRWSVPK
;
A
#
# COMPACT_ATOMS: atom_id res chain seq x y z
N MET A 1 20.44 -5.66 -10.33
CA MET A 1 19.76 -5.63 -9.02
C MET A 1 18.81 -6.80 -8.92
N THR A 2 18.85 -7.49 -7.81
CA THR A 2 17.95 -8.64 -7.60
C THR A 2 16.53 -8.16 -7.35
N GLY A 3 15.55 -9.03 -7.58
CA GLY A 3 14.15 -8.72 -7.27
C GLY A 3 13.93 -8.43 -5.79
N THR A 4 14.67 -9.10 -4.92
CA THR A 4 14.59 -8.89 -3.47
C THR A 4 15.01 -7.47 -3.10
N ALA A 5 16.11 -6.97 -3.65
CA ALA A 5 16.57 -5.63 -3.37
C ALA A 5 15.58 -4.58 -3.84
N LYS A 6 14.96 -4.81 -4.99
CA LYS A 6 13.96 -3.91 -5.56
C LYS A 6 12.72 -3.82 -4.66
N LEU A 7 12.22 -4.97 -4.22
CA LEU A 7 11.04 -5.02 -3.34
C LEU A 7 11.34 -4.40 -1.99
N ARG A 8 12.51 -4.66 -1.42
CA ARG A 8 12.90 -4.09 -0.14
C ARG A 8 12.94 -2.57 -0.23
N LYS A 9 13.50 -2.02 -1.29
CA LYS A 9 13.55 -0.57 -1.50
C LYS A 9 12.15 0.03 -1.54
N LEU A 10 11.24 -0.62 -2.26
CA LEU A 10 9.88 -0.13 -2.39
C LEU A 10 9.13 -0.19 -1.06
N ILE A 11 9.23 -1.31 -0.35
CA ILE A 11 8.53 -1.52 0.91
C ILE A 11 8.98 -0.51 1.98
N THR A 12 10.25 -0.13 1.98
CA THR A 12 10.78 0.79 2.97
C THR A 12 10.62 2.26 2.61
N LYS A 13 10.10 2.57 1.43
CA LYS A 13 9.82 3.95 1.08
C LYS A 13 8.70 4.51 1.94
N ARG A 14 8.82 5.81 2.24
CA ARG A 14 7.83 6.50 3.06
C ARG A 14 6.44 6.38 2.45
N GLY A 15 5.49 6.00 3.27
CA GLY A 15 4.09 5.90 2.87
C GLY A 15 3.66 4.55 2.35
N THR A 16 4.59 3.67 1.99
CA THR A 16 4.24 2.38 1.40
C THR A 16 3.41 1.53 2.35
N LEU A 17 3.89 1.32 3.57
CA LEU A 17 3.19 0.49 4.54
C LEU A 17 1.89 1.13 5.00
N GLU A 18 1.89 2.45 5.18
CA GLU A 18 0.70 3.18 5.58
C GLU A 18 -0.42 3.06 4.54
N MET A 19 -0.06 2.89 3.26
CA MET A 19 -1.03 2.68 2.19
C MET A 19 -1.55 1.25 2.15
N LEU A 20 -0.68 0.27 2.41
CA LEU A 20 -0.99 -1.13 2.17
C LEU A 20 -1.68 -1.83 3.35
N VAL A 21 -1.29 -1.49 4.57
CA VAL A 21 -1.82 -2.17 5.75
C VAL A 21 -3.35 -2.06 5.87
N PRO A 22 -3.96 -0.88 5.65
CA PRO A 22 -5.42 -0.78 5.70
C PRO A 22 -6.13 -1.63 4.64
N LEU A 23 -5.47 -1.88 3.50
CA LEU A 23 -6.06 -2.68 2.42
C LEU A 23 -6.20 -4.15 2.80
N CYS A 24 -5.37 -4.64 3.71
CA CYS A 24 -5.42 -6.03 4.14
C CYS A 24 -6.74 -6.37 4.83
N CYS A 25 -7.30 -5.42 5.56
CA CYS A 25 -8.54 -5.61 6.30
C CYS A 25 -9.77 -5.18 5.52
N SER A 26 -9.59 -4.65 4.33
CA SER A 26 -10.68 -4.17 3.50
C SER A 26 -11.05 -5.22 2.46
N THR A 27 -12.33 -5.54 2.38
CA THR A 27 -12.84 -6.42 1.32
C THR A 27 -13.18 -5.63 0.07
N ASP A 28 -13.33 -4.32 0.20
CA ASP A 28 -13.69 -3.45 -0.91
C ASP A 28 -12.45 -2.76 -1.48
N PRO A 29 -12.42 -2.53 -2.80
CA PRO A 29 -11.33 -1.75 -3.40
C PRO A 29 -11.28 -0.35 -2.82
N VAL A 30 -10.08 0.22 -2.75
CA VAL A 30 -9.85 1.54 -2.18
C VAL A 30 -9.64 2.54 -3.30
N ARG A 31 -10.32 3.68 -3.20
CA ARG A 31 -10.18 4.77 -4.16
C ARG A 31 -8.99 5.66 -3.81
N HIS A 32 -8.43 6.27 -4.83
CA HIS A 32 -7.32 7.22 -4.67
C HIS A 32 -7.61 8.26 -3.58
N LYS A 33 -8.84 8.76 -3.56
CA LYS A 33 -9.27 9.77 -2.59
C LYS A 33 -9.15 9.28 -1.15
N GLN A 34 -9.41 8.00 -0.92
CA GLN A 34 -9.32 7.42 0.43
C GLN A 34 -7.88 7.36 0.92
N PHE A 35 -6.93 7.10 0.00
CA PHE A 35 -5.51 7.10 0.36
C PHE A 35 -5.07 8.48 0.85
N ARG A 36 -5.57 9.54 0.26
CA ARG A 36 -5.20 10.89 0.66
C ARG A 36 -5.61 11.18 2.10
N GLY A 37 -6.73 10.62 2.54
CA GLY A 37 -7.19 10.76 3.92
C GLY A 37 -6.34 9.99 4.92
N LEU A 38 -5.72 8.89 4.48
CA LEU A 38 -4.91 8.04 5.34
C LEU A 38 -3.47 8.52 5.46
N LEU A 39 -2.98 9.27 4.48
CA LEU A 39 -1.57 9.63 4.39
C LEU A 39 -1.34 11.12 4.62
N LYS A 40 -1.29 11.49 5.89
CA LYS A 40 -1.00 12.86 6.26
C LYS A 40 0.48 13.16 6.04
N GLY A 41 0.77 14.31 5.47
CA GLY A 41 2.13 14.76 5.24
C GLY A 41 2.76 14.22 3.97
N ILE A 42 2.00 13.50 3.14
CA ILE A 42 2.49 13.02 1.85
C ILE A 42 1.75 13.77 0.75
N SER A 43 2.51 14.35 -0.18
CA SER A 43 1.92 15.13 -1.28
C SER A 43 1.17 14.24 -2.24
N SER A 44 0.24 14.82 -2.98
CA SER A 44 -0.51 14.10 -4.03
C SER A 44 0.43 13.53 -5.09
N LYS A 45 1.52 14.23 -5.38
CA LYS A 45 2.51 13.78 -6.34
C LYS A 45 3.23 12.52 -5.84
N THR A 46 3.63 12.52 -4.58
CA THR A 46 4.30 11.37 -3.97
C THR A 46 3.35 10.19 -3.88
N LEU A 47 2.10 10.42 -3.51
CA LEU A 47 1.08 9.39 -3.46
C LEU A 47 0.90 8.73 -4.84
N ALA A 48 0.74 9.54 -5.88
CA ALA A 48 0.55 9.03 -7.24
C ALA A 48 1.76 8.19 -7.68
N ARG A 49 2.95 8.66 -7.37
CA ARG A 49 4.18 7.93 -7.69
C ARG A 49 4.23 6.58 -6.98
N ARG A 50 3.87 6.56 -5.70
CA ARG A 50 3.90 5.35 -4.90
C ARG A 50 2.89 4.32 -5.41
N LEU A 51 1.68 4.78 -5.75
CA LEU A 51 0.65 3.91 -6.32
C LEU A 51 1.12 3.29 -7.63
N LYS A 52 1.80 4.09 -8.48
CA LYS A 52 2.32 3.60 -9.75
C LYS A 52 3.41 2.54 -9.54
N GLU A 53 4.30 2.78 -8.61
CA GLU A 53 5.37 1.82 -8.27
C GLU A 53 4.79 0.50 -7.76
N LEU A 54 3.77 0.57 -6.92
CA LEU A 54 3.12 -0.61 -6.36
C LEU A 54 2.37 -1.39 -7.43
N GLU A 55 1.74 -0.69 -8.35
CA GLU A 55 1.07 -1.32 -9.49
C GLU A 55 2.10 -2.01 -10.39
N ASN A 56 3.20 -1.33 -10.69
CA ASN A 56 4.27 -1.90 -11.53
C ASN A 56 4.91 -3.13 -10.90
N SER A 57 4.97 -3.18 -9.58
CA SER A 57 5.52 -4.32 -8.84
C SER A 57 4.49 -5.43 -8.62
N LYS A 58 3.28 -5.29 -9.16
CA LYS A 58 2.20 -6.27 -9.05
C LYS A 58 1.72 -6.47 -7.61
N ILE A 59 1.93 -5.50 -6.76
CA ILE A 59 1.42 -5.52 -5.38
C ILE A 59 0.00 -4.98 -5.35
N LEU A 60 -0.28 -3.96 -6.17
CA LEU A 60 -1.62 -3.41 -6.34
C LEU A 60 -2.12 -3.64 -7.75
N GLU A 61 -3.41 -3.85 -7.85
CA GLU A 61 -4.13 -3.89 -9.11
C GLU A 61 -4.98 -2.62 -9.21
N ARG A 62 -4.83 -1.92 -10.32
CA ARG A 62 -5.56 -0.68 -10.60
C ARG A 62 -6.69 -0.95 -11.55
N LYS A 63 -7.88 -0.46 -11.24
CA LYS A 63 -9.04 -0.57 -12.11
C LYS A 63 -9.65 0.81 -12.33
N ALA A 64 -9.70 1.22 -13.59
CA ALA A 64 -10.29 2.49 -13.97
C ALA A 64 -11.69 2.25 -14.51
N PHE A 65 -12.63 3.08 -14.10
CA PHE A 65 -14.02 3.01 -14.55
C PHE A 65 -14.32 4.21 -15.45
N ASN A 66 -14.92 3.94 -16.60
CA ASN A 66 -15.29 4.99 -17.53
C ASN A 66 -16.62 5.60 -17.10
N GLU A 67 -16.57 6.40 -16.06
CA GLU A 67 -17.73 7.06 -15.48
C GLU A 67 -17.53 8.58 -15.47
N ILE A 68 -18.57 9.30 -15.10
CA ILE A 68 -18.53 10.76 -14.93
C ILE A 68 -19.00 11.06 -13.51
N PRO A 69 -18.09 11.51 -12.59
CA PRO A 69 -16.66 11.70 -12.80
C PRO A 69 -15.91 10.37 -12.90
N PRO A 70 -14.72 10.36 -13.50
CA PRO A 70 -13.92 9.12 -13.60
C PRO A 70 -13.58 8.57 -12.23
N ARG A 71 -13.58 7.25 -12.12
CA ARG A 71 -13.28 6.56 -10.86
C ARG A 71 -12.12 5.59 -11.06
N VAL A 72 -11.19 5.59 -10.11
CA VAL A 72 -10.08 4.64 -10.09
C VAL A 72 -10.08 3.94 -8.74
N GLU A 73 -9.98 2.63 -8.76
CA GLU A 73 -9.93 1.82 -7.55
C GLU A 73 -8.68 0.96 -7.54
N TYR A 74 -8.19 0.66 -6.33
CA TYR A 74 -7.02 -0.16 -6.11
C TYR A 74 -7.35 -1.28 -5.13
N LYS A 75 -6.81 -2.46 -5.39
CA LYS A 75 -6.90 -3.57 -4.45
C LYS A 75 -5.60 -4.36 -4.47
N LEU A 76 -5.36 -5.11 -3.40
CA LEU A 76 -4.18 -5.97 -3.32
C LEU A 76 -4.32 -7.14 -4.29
N THR A 77 -3.21 -7.45 -4.98
CA THR A 77 -3.09 -8.71 -5.70
C THR A 77 -2.84 -9.83 -4.69
N PRO A 78 -2.91 -11.11 -5.11
CA PRO A 78 -2.50 -12.21 -4.22
C PRO A 78 -1.07 -12.03 -3.70
N LYS A 79 -0.17 -11.55 -4.53
CA LYS A 79 1.21 -11.24 -4.14
C LYS A 79 1.23 -10.13 -3.07
N GLY A 80 0.44 -9.08 -3.28
CA GLY A 80 0.36 -7.98 -2.32
C GLY A 80 -0.27 -8.41 -1.01
N GLN A 81 -1.30 -9.23 -1.07
CA GLN A 81 -1.96 -9.76 0.13
C GLN A 81 -0.98 -10.54 0.99
N GLU A 82 -0.23 -11.42 0.37
CA GLU A 82 0.77 -12.23 1.06
C GLU A 82 1.85 -11.36 1.71
N MET A 83 2.30 -10.35 0.99
CA MET A 83 3.29 -9.41 1.52
C MET A 83 2.76 -8.65 2.74
N VAL A 84 1.54 -8.13 2.66
CA VAL A 84 0.97 -7.36 3.77
C VAL A 84 0.74 -8.23 4.99
N GLU A 85 0.34 -9.48 4.82
CA GLU A 85 0.21 -10.41 5.94
C GLU A 85 1.52 -10.59 6.67
N SER A 86 2.63 -10.68 5.92
CA SER A 86 3.97 -10.78 6.52
C SER A 86 4.33 -9.50 7.28
N VAL A 87 3.98 -8.36 6.72
CA VAL A 87 4.24 -7.06 7.37
C VAL A 87 3.46 -6.94 8.67
N ILE A 88 2.22 -7.37 8.68
CA ILE A 88 1.38 -7.31 9.89
C ILE A 88 2.01 -8.15 11.00
N THR A 89 2.52 -9.32 10.67
CA THR A 89 3.22 -10.18 11.63
C THR A 89 4.43 -9.46 12.21
N LEU A 90 5.19 -8.79 11.38
CA LEU A 90 6.34 -8.00 11.81
C LEU A 90 5.91 -6.85 12.73
N MET A 91 4.84 -6.17 12.37
CA MET A 91 4.32 -5.06 13.17
C MET A 91 3.84 -5.53 14.54
N GLN A 92 3.22 -6.70 14.61
CA GLN A 92 2.79 -7.29 15.87
C GLN A 92 4.00 -7.59 16.78
N TRP A 93 5.09 -8.07 16.17
CA TRP A 93 6.33 -8.30 16.89
C TRP A 93 6.89 -6.99 17.45
N MET A 94 6.92 -5.95 16.64
CA MET A 94 7.41 -4.64 17.07
C MET A 94 6.57 -4.07 18.20
N ARG A 95 5.25 -4.20 18.12
CA ARG A 95 4.33 -3.71 19.16
C ARG A 95 4.61 -4.42 20.49
N ARG A 96 4.78 -5.74 20.43
CA ARG A 96 5.01 -6.53 21.64
C ARG A 96 6.29 -6.13 22.36
N TRP A 97 7.33 -5.80 21.62
CA TRP A 97 8.65 -5.50 22.19
C TRP A 97 8.92 -4.02 22.41
N SER A 98 8.05 -3.14 21.92
CA SER A 98 8.23 -1.70 22.09
C SER A 98 7.29 -1.08 23.11
N VAL A 99 6.51 -1.91 23.81
CA VAL A 99 5.58 -1.42 24.84
C VAL A 99 6.38 -0.77 25.97
N PRO A 100 6.04 0.45 26.38
CA PRO A 100 6.70 1.10 27.51
C PRO A 100 6.51 0.31 28.79
N LYS A 101 7.57 0.30 29.58
CA LYS A 101 7.53 -0.38 30.88
C LYS A 101 6.74 0.45 31.89
#